data_48cec5c23375339be9cbab62eb66d30e
#
_entry.id   48cec5c23375339be9cbab62eb66d30e
#
_cell.length_a   1.000
_cell.length_b   1.000
_cell.length_c   1.000
_cell.angle_alpha   90.00
_cell.angle_beta   90.00
_cell.angle_gamma   90.00
#
_symmetry.space_group_name_H-M   'P 1'
#
loop_
_entity.id
_entity.type
_entity.pdbx_description
1 polymer ?
#
loop_
_entity_poly.entity_id
_entity_poly.type
_entity_poly.pdbx_seq_one_letter_code
_entity_poly.pdbx_strand_id
1 'polypeptide(L)'
;MKQTKSSTEKNEEYIQKLAPSLPKFEKVKDGVYKFRCVFCGDSKKNPNKRSGYFYLINNSQNYRCFKCNHRSSLKNVLRELKPELYMEYMQGEISNRDRFRDVNNHRRMEKIHKYVYGGLTSFDEGKSYFHRMKKHSSRRFKEITKMLREEGKKRREKKEH
;
A
#
# COMPACT_ATOMS: atom_id res chain seq x y z
N MET A 1 1.59 -21.99 1.70
CA MET A 1 2.17 -20.62 1.70
C MET A 1 1.37 -19.77 0.71
N LYS A 2 0.62 -18.75 1.16
CA LYS A 2 -0.11 -17.84 0.25
C LYS A 2 0.91 -16.86 -0.35
N GLN A 3 1.18 -16.98 -1.64
CA GLN A 3 2.01 -16.03 -2.38
C GLN A 3 1.40 -14.62 -2.26
N THR A 4 2.21 -13.65 -1.87
CA THR A 4 1.80 -12.24 -1.83
C THR A 4 1.70 -11.73 -3.25
N LYS A 5 0.47 -11.58 -3.77
CA LYS A 5 0.23 -10.94 -5.06
C LYS A 5 0.86 -9.54 -5.10
N SER A 6 1.43 -9.16 -6.23
CA SER A 6 1.90 -7.79 -6.43
C SER A 6 0.72 -6.81 -6.38
N SER A 7 0.99 -5.54 -6.10
CA SER A 7 -0.05 -4.50 -6.09
C SER A 7 -0.77 -4.40 -7.45
N THR A 8 -0.04 -4.63 -8.53
CA THR A 8 -0.58 -4.59 -9.90
C THR A 8 -1.53 -5.76 -10.17
N GLU A 9 -1.13 -7.00 -9.80
CA GLU A 9 -1.97 -8.20 -9.94
C GLU A 9 -3.24 -8.09 -9.11
N LYS A 10 -3.13 -7.55 -7.90
CA LYS A 10 -4.29 -7.28 -7.06
C LYS A 10 -5.25 -6.29 -7.75
N ASN A 11 -4.74 -5.17 -8.25
CA ASN A 11 -5.58 -4.18 -8.93
C ASN A 11 -6.28 -4.78 -10.16
N GLU A 12 -5.59 -5.61 -10.93
CA GLU A 12 -6.16 -6.30 -12.09
C GLU A 12 -7.29 -7.25 -11.68
N GLU A 13 -7.11 -8.04 -10.62
CA GLU A 13 -8.15 -8.91 -10.07
C GLU A 13 -9.43 -8.13 -9.73
N TYR A 14 -9.29 -6.98 -9.04
CA TYR A 14 -10.46 -6.17 -8.66
C TYR A 14 -11.11 -5.46 -9.83
N ILE A 15 -10.35 -5.11 -10.87
CA ILE A 15 -10.91 -4.59 -12.12
C ILE A 15 -11.73 -5.69 -12.82
N GLN A 16 -11.26 -6.93 -12.85
CA GLN A 16 -12.02 -8.04 -13.42
C GLN A 16 -13.30 -8.34 -12.63
N LYS A 17 -13.26 -8.28 -11.29
CA LYS A 17 -14.45 -8.40 -10.44
C LYS A 17 -15.44 -7.24 -10.67
N LEU A 18 -14.95 -6.06 -11.02
CA LEU A 18 -15.76 -4.88 -11.33
C LEU A 18 -16.32 -4.90 -12.76
N ALA A 19 -15.69 -5.60 -13.69
CA ALA A 19 -16.01 -5.63 -15.12
C ALA A 19 -17.50 -5.84 -15.44
N PRO A 20 -18.25 -6.74 -14.77
CA PRO A 20 -19.70 -6.90 -15.00
C PRO A 20 -20.53 -5.64 -14.75
N SER A 21 -20.03 -4.72 -13.92
CA SER A 21 -20.68 -3.44 -13.61
C SER A 21 -20.24 -2.30 -14.55
N LEU A 22 -19.31 -2.55 -15.47
CA LEU A 22 -18.77 -1.57 -16.41
C LEU A 22 -19.31 -1.83 -17.81
N PRO A 23 -20.22 -0.97 -18.34
CA PRO A 23 -20.80 -1.20 -19.65
C PRO A 23 -19.76 -1.12 -20.77
N LYS A 24 -19.82 -2.08 -21.70
CA LYS A 24 -18.88 -2.17 -22.85
C LYS A 24 -17.41 -2.27 -22.42
N PHE A 25 -17.15 -2.99 -21.34
CA PHE A 25 -15.78 -3.23 -20.82
C PHE A 25 -14.94 -4.01 -21.81
N GLU A 26 -13.69 -3.56 -22.02
CA GLU A 26 -12.74 -4.18 -22.91
C GLU A 26 -11.31 -3.94 -22.39
N LYS A 27 -10.47 -4.98 -22.39
CA LYS A 27 -9.03 -4.86 -22.14
C LYS A 27 -8.35 -4.41 -23.43
N VAL A 28 -7.73 -3.24 -23.44
CA VAL A 28 -7.01 -2.68 -24.59
C VAL A 28 -5.58 -3.20 -24.64
N LYS A 29 -4.92 -3.19 -23.49
CA LYS A 29 -3.57 -3.75 -23.24
C LYS A 29 -3.37 -3.98 -21.76
N ASP A 30 -2.23 -4.52 -21.36
CA ASP A 30 -1.93 -4.76 -19.96
C ASP A 30 -2.01 -3.47 -19.15
N GLY A 31 -2.80 -3.51 -18.06
CA GLY A 31 -3.06 -2.39 -17.19
C GLY A 31 -3.96 -1.29 -17.78
N VAL A 32 -4.46 -1.44 -19.03
CA VAL A 32 -5.35 -0.47 -19.68
C VAL A 32 -6.66 -1.10 -20.10
N TYR A 33 -7.75 -0.56 -19.58
CA TYR A 33 -9.10 -1.00 -19.84
C TYR A 33 -9.96 0.16 -20.30
N LYS A 34 -10.88 -0.08 -21.21
CA LYS A 34 -11.77 0.90 -21.80
C LYS A 34 -13.22 0.46 -21.61
N PHE A 35 -14.08 1.39 -21.25
CA PHE A 35 -15.50 1.11 -21.02
C PHE A 35 -16.34 2.38 -21.15
N ARG A 36 -17.65 2.20 -21.18
CA ARG A 36 -18.58 3.34 -21.16
C ARG A 36 -18.57 3.96 -19.76
N CYS A 37 -18.38 5.28 -19.70
CA CYS A 37 -18.30 5.97 -18.42
C CYS A 37 -19.55 5.76 -17.57
N VAL A 38 -19.39 5.25 -16.37
CA VAL A 38 -20.46 4.98 -15.42
C VAL A 38 -20.98 6.24 -14.73
N PHE A 39 -20.17 7.30 -14.70
CA PHE A 39 -20.52 8.57 -14.03
C PHE A 39 -21.33 9.51 -14.93
N CYS A 40 -20.96 9.65 -16.20
CA CYS A 40 -21.68 10.54 -17.13
C CYS A 40 -22.51 9.80 -18.17
N GLY A 41 -22.48 8.47 -18.18
CA GLY A 41 -23.21 7.64 -19.14
C GLY A 41 -22.76 7.78 -20.60
N ASP A 42 -21.65 8.50 -20.85
CA ASP A 42 -21.17 8.78 -22.21
C ASP A 42 -22.19 9.45 -23.13
N SER A 43 -22.10 9.28 -24.45
CA SER A 43 -23.00 9.88 -25.42
C SER A 43 -24.31 9.12 -25.51
N LYS A 44 -25.45 9.82 -25.38
CA LYS A 44 -26.77 9.23 -25.64
C LYS A 44 -26.98 8.90 -27.11
N LYS A 45 -26.37 9.71 -28.02
CA LYS A 45 -26.48 9.51 -29.48
C LYS A 45 -25.65 8.34 -30.00
N ASN A 46 -24.54 8.00 -29.31
CA ASN A 46 -23.68 6.89 -29.71
C ASN A 46 -23.53 5.89 -28.56
N PRO A 47 -24.30 4.78 -28.59
CA PRO A 47 -24.27 3.76 -27.54
C PRO A 47 -22.95 2.98 -27.48
N ASN A 48 -22.14 3.02 -28.54
CA ASN A 48 -20.83 2.35 -28.60
C ASN A 48 -19.68 3.21 -28.12
N LYS A 49 -19.92 4.50 -27.81
CA LYS A 49 -18.89 5.39 -27.31
C LYS A 49 -18.43 4.94 -25.92
N ARG A 50 -17.11 4.87 -25.75
CA ARG A 50 -16.43 4.45 -24.53
C ARG A 50 -15.36 5.47 -24.20
N SER A 51 -15.62 6.35 -23.24
CA SER A 51 -14.72 7.43 -22.83
C SER A 51 -14.09 7.20 -21.46
N GLY A 52 -14.52 6.16 -20.74
CA GLY A 52 -13.94 5.75 -19.46
C GLY A 52 -12.76 4.81 -19.67
N TYR A 53 -11.68 5.07 -18.93
CA TYR A 53 -10.45 4.28 -18.99
C TYR A 53 -9.94 4.01 -17.58
N PHE A 54 -9.52 2.76 -17.35
CA PHE A 54 -8.52 2.46 -16.32
C PHE A 54 -7.14 2.42 -16.97
N TYR A 55 -6.14 2.95 -16.27
CA TYR A 55 -4.75 2.95 -16.72
C TYR A 55 -3.79 2.99 -15.53
N LEU A 56 -2.58 2.46 -15.74
CA LEU A 56 -1.56 2.32 -14.72
C LEU A 56 -0.63 3.54 -14.69
N ILE A 57 -0.43 4.14 -13.53
CA ILE A 57 0.61 5.15 -13.27
C ILE A 57 1.34 4.75 -11.99
N ASN A 58 2.66 4.59 -12.05
CA ASN A 58 3.50 4.25 -10.88
C ASN A 58 2.93 3.09 -10.06
N ASN A 59 2.56 2.00 -10.72
CA ASN A 59 1.92 0.80 -10.14
C ASN A 59 0.56 1.06 -9.47
N SER A 60 -0.02 2.25 -9.63
CA SER A 60 -1.36 2.58 -9.16
C SER A 60 -2.34 2.62 -10.31
N GLN A 61 -3.47 1.95 -10.14
CA GLN A 61 -4.54 1.92 -11.12
C GLN A 61 -5.45 3.15 -10.96
N ASN A 62 -5.55 3.95 -12.02
CA ASN A 62 -6.31 5.18 -12.06
C ASN A 62 -7.42 5.11 -13.08
N TYR A 63 -8.50 5.85 -12.83
CA TYR A 63 -9.63 6.04 -13.72
C TYR A 63 -9.65 7.46 -14.29
N ARG A 64 -10.01 7.58 -15.57
CA ARG A 64 -10.33 8.85 -16.22
C ARG A 64 -11.41 8.67 -17.27
N CYS A 65 -12.36 9.61 -17.32
CA CYS A 65 -13.27 9.77 -18.43
C CYS A 65 -12.84 10.95 -19.31
N PHE A 66 -12.64 10.72 -20.61
CA PHE A 66 -12.27 11.78 -21.56
C PHE A 66 -13.43 12.65 -22.02
N LYS A 67 -14.67 12.31 -21.63
CA LYS A 67 -15.84 13.13 -21.93
C LYS A 67 -16.17 14.11 -20.81
N CYS A 68 -16.29 13.63 -19.57
CA CYS A 68 -16.64 14.47 -18.41
C CYS A 68 -15.42 14.89 -17.58
N ASN A 69 -14.22 14.50 -17.97
CA ASN A 69 -12.96 14.73 -17.25
C ASN A 69 -12.91 14.20 -15.80
N HIS A 70 -13.90 13.38 -15.39
CA HIS A 70 -13.85 12.75 -14.08
C HIS A 70 -12.58 11.91 -13.94
N ARG A 71 -11.84 12.14 -12.85
CA ARG A 71 -10.61 11.42 -12.50
C ARG A 71 -10.74 10.83 -11.11
N SER A 72 -10.31 9.60 -10.95
CA SER A 72 -10.40 8.91 -9.67
C SER A 72 -9.37 7.77 -9.60
N SER A 73 -9.10 7.26 -8.39
CA SER A 73 -8.35 6.01 -8.23
C SER A 73 -9.30 4.82 -8.34
N LEU A 74 -8.76 3.62 -8.65
CA LEU A 74 -9.53 2.37 -8.62
C LEU A 74 -10.28 2.21 -7.29
N LYS A 75 -9.61 2.49 -6.18
CA LYS A 75 -10.18 2.44 -4.83
C LYS A 75 -11.47 3.26 -4.69
N ASN A 76 -11.48 4.49 -5.21
CA ASN A 76 -12.66 5.36 -5.13
C ASN A 76 -13.78 4.87 -6.07
N VAL A 77 -13.42 4.38 -7.25
CA VAL A 77 -14.40 3.78 -8.19
C VAL A 77 -15.06 2.55 -7.57
N LEU A 78 -14.29 1.68 -6.90
CA LEU A 78 -14.84 0.54 -6.15
C LEU A 78 -15.81 1.00 -5.06
N ARG A 79 -15.44 2.03 -4.29
CA ARG A 79 -16.29 2.55 -3.21
C ARG A 79 -17.63 3.07 -3.71
N GLU A 80 -17.65 3.71 -4.89
CA GLU A 80 -18.85 4.30 -5.47
C GLU A 80 -19.75 3.28 -6.18
N LEU A 81 -19.15 2.30 -6.87
CA LEU A 81 -19.90 1.33 -7.67
C LEU A 81 -20.20 0.02 -6.95
N LYS A 82 -19.30 -0.45 -6.09
CA LYS A 82 -19.38 -1.74 -5.40
C LYS A 82 -18.74 -1.64 -4.01
N PRO A 83 -19.46 -1.11 -3.01
CA PRO A 83 -18.94 -0.96 -1.65
C PRO A 83 -18.42 -2.27 -1.04
N GLU A 84 -19.02 -3.42 -1.37
CA GLU A 84 -18.58 -4.73 -0.89
C GLU A 84 -17.17 -5.06 -1.40
N LEU A 85 -16.92 -4.86 -2.70
CA LEU A 85 -15.59 -5.06 -3.30
C LEU A 85 -14.57 -4.05 -2.76
N TYR A 86 -15.01 -2.85 -2.43
CA TYR A 86 -14.16 -1.85 -1.78
C TYR A 86 -13.71 -2.33 -0.39
N MET A 87 -14.61 -2.86 0.41
CA MET A 87 -14.26 -3.39 1.73
C MET A 87 -13.27 -4.55 1.65
N GLU A 88 -13.50 -5.49 0.72
CA GLU A 88 -12.57 -6.60 0.45
C GLU A 88 -11.19 -6.10 -0.01
N TYR A 89 -11.16 -5.12 -0.92
CA TYR A 89 -9.93 -4.47 -1.39
C TYR A 89 -9.15 -3.84 -0.24
N MET A 90 -9.84 -3.13 0.65
CA MET A 90 -9.23 -2.44 1.80
C MET A 90 -8.69 -3.40 2.86
N GLN A 91 -9.39 -4.51 3.15
CA GLN A 91 -8.90 -5.54 4.07
C GLN A 91 -7.55 -6.10 3.60
N GLY A 92 -7.42 -6.40 2.31
CA GLY A 92 -6.15 -6.83 1.73
C GLY A 92 -5.05 -5.76 1.79
N GLU A 93 -5.38 -4.47 1.70
CA GLU A 93 -4.43 -3.36 1.84
C GLU A 93 -3.94 -3.19 3.29
N ILE A 94 -4.84 -3.26 4.26
CA ILE A 94 -4.51 -3.18 5.69
C ILE A 94 -3.57 -4.31 6.07
N SER A 95 -3.88 -5.55 5.68
CA SER A 95 -3.04 -6.72 5.94
C SER A 95 -1.62 -6.56 5.34
N ASN A 96 -1.50 -6.00 4.14
CA ASN A 96 -0.19 -5.75 3.52
C ASN A 96 0.58 -4.65 4.23
N ARG A 97 -0.07 -3.53 4.60
CA ARG A 97 0.57 -2.43 5.34
C ARG A 97 1.08 -2.89 6.70
N ASP A 98 0.32 -3.72 7.40
CA ASP A 98 0.72 -4.25 8.70
C ASP A 98 1.92 -5.19 8.55
N ARG A 99 1.95 -6.05 7.54
CA ARG A 99 3.12 -6.88 7.21
C ARG A 99 4.37 -6.04 6.92
N PHE A 100 4.25 -4.99 6.08
CA PHE A 100 5.38 -4.08 5.80
C PHE A 100 5.83 -3.34 7.05
N ARG A 101 4.89 -2.92 7.88
CA ARG A 101 5.20 -2.28 9.17
C ARG A 101 5.94 -3.25 10.09
N ASP A 102 5.52 -4.48 10.17
CA ASP A 102 6.13 -5.52 11.00
C ASP A 102 7.53 -5.88 10.50
N VAL A 103 7.73 -6.06 9.20
CA VAL A 103 9.06 -6.32 8.60
C VAL A 103 10.00 -5.15 8.84
N ASN A 104 9.55 -3.91 8.64
CA ASN A 104 10.37 -2.73 8.87
C ASN A 104 10.68 -2.52 10.36
N ASN A 105 9.72 -2.78 11.24
CA ASN A 105 9.93 -2.78 12.67
C ASN A 105 10.93 -3.86 13.08
N HIS A 106 10.80 -5.07 12.53
CA HIS A 106 11.73 -6.17 12.79
C HIS A 106 13.17 -5.81 12.38
N ARG A 107 13.42 -5.34 11.15
CA ARG A 107 14.74 -4.89 10.68
C ARG A 107 15.30 -3.75 11.52
N ARG A 108 14.45 -2.83 11.95
CA ARG A 108 14.84 -1.73 12.84
C ARG A 108 15.24 -2.26 14.21
N MET A 109 14.54 -3.27 14.70
CA MET A 109 14.78 -3.94 15.96
C MET A 109 16.07 -4.74 15.97
N GLU A 110 16.35 -5.47 14.89
CA GLU A 110 17.63 -6.17 14.71
C GLU A 110 18.82 -5.21 14.79
N LYS A 111 18.70 -4.05 14.10
CA LYS A 111 19.74 -3.02 14.16
C LYS A 111 19.94 -2.48 15.58
N ILE A 112 18.85 -2.18 16.29
CA ILE A 112 18.91 -1.70 17.68
C ILE A 112 19.53 -2.76 18.59
N HIS A 113 19.10 -4.00 18.47
CA HIS A 113 19.62 -5.13 19.25
C HIS A 113 21.11 -5.32 19.02
N LYS A 114 21.57 -5.39 17.77
CA LYS A 114 22.98 -5.50 17.41
C LYS A 114 23.82 -4.34 17.94
N TYR A 115 23.22 -3.16 18.04
CA TYR A 115 23.90 -1.95 18.48
C TYR A 115 24.00 -1.84 20.02
N VAL A 116 22.91 -2.20 20.73
CA VAL A 116 22.81 -2.05 22.19
C VAL A 116 23.50 -3.20 22.93
N TYR A 117 23.39 -4.42 22.42
CA TYR A 117 23.81 -5.62 23.14
C TYR A 117 25.06 -6.30 22.55
N GLY A 118 25.64 -5.76 21.48
CA GLY A 118 26.92 -6.25 20.93
C GLY A 118 26.92 -7.72 20.52
N GLY A 119 25.76 -8.37 20.37
CA GLY A 119 25.63 -9.77 20.02
C GLY A 119 25.68 -10.76 21.20
N LEU A 120 25.56 -10.26 22.44
CA LEU A 120 25.68 -11.09 23.66
C LEU A 120 24.37 -11.77 24.09
N THR A 121 23.21 -11.35 23.53
CA THR A 121 21.89 -11.95 23.84
C THR A 121 21.25 -12.55 22.61
N SER A 122 20.50 -13.63 22.81
CA SER A 122 19.74 -14.22 21.71
C SER A 122 18.68 -13.25 21.17
N PHE A 123 18.42 -13.33 19.88
CA PHE A 123 17.43 -12.48 19.19
C PHE A 123 16.02 -12.57 19.83
N ASP A 124 15.65 -13.73 20.38
CA ASP A 124 14.35 -13.97 21.01
C ASP A 124 14.22 -13.32 22.39
N GLU A 125 15.29 -13.23 23.16
CA GLU A 125 15.32 -12.48 24.43
C GLU A 125 15.16 -10.98 24.18
N GLY A 126 15.81 -10.46 23.15
CA GLY A 126 15.66 -9.07 22.72
C GLY A 126 14.22 -8.74 22.30
N LYS A 127 13.56 -9.63 21.56
CA LYS A 127 12.12 -9.48 21.19
C LYS A 127 11.22 -9.43 22.42
N SER A 128 11.40 -10.33 23.35
CA SER A 128 10.59 -10.41 24.58
C SER A 128 10.75 -9.18 25.45
N TYR A 129 11.98 -8.68 25.61
CA TYR A 129 12.28 -7.45 26.33
C TYR A 129 11.62 -6.21 25.66
N PHE A 130 11.72 -6.11 24.35
CA PHE A 130 11.18 -4.99 23.61
C PHE A 130 9.65 -4.99 23.51
N HIS A 131 9.04 -6.16 23.45
CA HIS A 131 7.57 -6.28 23.50
C HIS A 131 7.04 -5.83 24.85
N ARG A 132 7.73 -6.16 25.93
CA ARG A 132 7.44 -5.66 27.28
C ARG A 132 7.64 -4.15 27.38
N MET A 133 8.73 -3.61 26.82
CA MET A 133 8.99 -2.15 26.82
C MET A 133 7.94 -1.36 26.03
N LYS A 134 7.49 -1.87 24.86
CA LYS A 134 6.44 -1.22 24.06
C LYS A 134 5.10 -1.15 24.80
N LYS A 135 4.82 -2.11 25.67
CA LYS A 135 3.61 -2.18 26.47
C LYS A 135 3.64 -1.20 27.67
N HIS A 136 4.82 -0.86 28.17
CA HIS A 136 4.96 -0.11 29.43
C HIS A 136 5.45 1.35 29.30
N SER A 137 6.02 1.82 28.18
CA SER A 137 6.48 3.21 28.11
C SER A 137 6.82 3.71 26.69
N SER A 138 5.87 4.43 26.08
CA SER A 138 6.14 5.21 24.86
C SER A 138 7.19 6.33 25.08
N ARG A 139 7.35 6.81 26.31
CA ARG A 139 8.30 7.85 26.72
C ARG A 139 9.75 7.33 26.71
N ARG A 140 10.00 6.20 27.34
CA ARG A 140 11.33 5.56 27.41
C ARG A 140 11.82 5.10 26.02
N PHE A 141 10.92 4.67 25.16
CA PHE A 141 11.22 4.34 23.77
C PHE A 141 11.69 5.57 22.97
N LYS A 142 11.03 6.72 23.15
CA LYS A 142 11.44 7.98 22.52
C LYS A 142 12.82 8.44 23.01
N GLU A 143 13.11 8.28 24.31
CA GLU A 143 14.40 8.62 24.90
C GLU A 143 15.53 7.75 24.33
N ILE A 144 15.35 6.43 24.30
CA ILE A 144 16.35 5.49 23.72
C ILE A 144 16.56 5.79 22.22
N THR A 145 15.51 6.08 21.48
CA THR A 145 15.60 6.43 20.05
C THR A 145 16.35 7.75 19.84
N LYS A 146 16.19 8.71 20.75
CA LYS A 146 16.92 9.99 20.74
C LYS A 146 18.40 9.78 21.02
N MET A 147 18.74 9.03 22.07
CA MET A 147 20.12 8.68 22.40
C MET A 147 20.87 8.00 21.26
N LEU A 148 20.24 7.01 20.61
CA LEU A 148 20.82 6.31 19.47
C LEU A 148 21.05 7.21 18.25
N ARG A 149 20.19 8.22 18.03
CA ARG A 149 20.40 9.23 17.00
C ARG A 149 21.59 10.15 17.30
N GLU A 150 21.74 10.56 18.54
CA GLU A 150 22.82 11.43 18.99
C GLU A 150 24.18 10.71 18.93
N GLU A 151 24.26 9.45 19.35
CA GLU A 151 25.46 8.64 19.18
C GLU A 151 25.81 8.38 17.71
N GLY A 152 24.81 8.14 16.87
CA GLY A 152 25.02 7.99 15.42
C GLY A 152 25.60 9.25 14.76
N LYS A 153 25.24 10.45 15.23
CA LYS A 153 25.84 11.73 14.81
C LYS A 153 27.31 11.83 15.24
N LYS A 154 27.60 11.61 16.53
CA LYS A 154 28.96 11.67 17.09
C LYS A 154 29.95 10.70 16.39
N ARG A 155 29.46 9.55 15.92
CA ARG A 155 30.31 8.58 15.18
C ARG A 155 30.58 9.00 13.74
N ARG A 156 29.67 9.74 13.10
CA ARG A 156 29.92 10.30 11.75
C ARG A 156 30.97 11.41 11.83
N GLU A 157 30.81 12.31 12.79
CA GLU A 157 31.74 13.41 13.03
C GLU A 157 33.17 12.90 13.35
N LYS A 158 33.31 11.75 14.07
CA LYS A 158 34.61 11.11 14.34
C LYS A 158 35.23 10.37 13.15
N LYS A 159 34.50 10.14 12.07
CA LYS A 159 35.02 9.50 10.85
C LYS A 159 35.49 10.50 9.80
N GLU A 160 35.12 11.76 9.96
CA GLU A 160 35.46 12.87 9.04
C GLU A 160 36.72 13.63 9.53
N HIS A 161 37.32 13.21 10.67
CA HIS A 161 38.61 13.66 11.19
C HIS A 161 39.55 12.48 11.29
#